data_976c0e0c244d01b290f3e1d294528642
#
_entry.id   976c0e0c244d01b290f3e1d294528642
#
_cell.length_a   1.000
_cell.length_b   1.000
_cell.length_c   1.000
_cell.angle_alpha   90.00
_cell.angle_beta   90.00
_cell.angle_gamma   90.00
#
_symmetry.space_group_name_H-M   'P 1'
#
loop_
_entity.id
_entity.type
_entity.pdbx_description
1 polymer ?
#
loop_
_entity_poly.entity_id
_entity_poly.type
_entity_poly.pdbx_seq_one_letter_code
_entity_poly.pdbx_strand_id
1 'polypeptide(L)'
;MTISTYRNEAESCVSLFNLLTQNGDTLFKPLTVSSFERLFLDPAICPAVFVGYEGDRLIAFGAGNCTGETGYITYIGVLPGYRRSGCGRMIAETLEAALADTHPEMKKIELVFYNPTELPWFIPGHAPHDHAGEPGVDMSTPAYPFFSSLGYRAWTVQNTYYLPLADYRCPDEMAGRLARLKENGIEITRYDRNIHHGFSELFDNIGNEGWRKRVMSRLDEDIVVAVRNGQVIGYTGPLSVSKEGRGLFCGIAVRTEYRHHGIGKALFAGLCAGLSEKGASFMSLFTGDNNPARYVYESAGFTIVRSFATMRKIIR
;
A
#
# COMPACT_ATOMS: atom_id res chain seq x y z
N MET A 1 -23.43 15.48 20.93
CA MET A 1 -22.63 15.87 19.73
C MET A 1 -23.53 16.38 18.65
N THR A 2 -23.23 17.53 18.05
CA THR A 2 -23.88 18.06 16.83
C THR A 2 -22.95 17.82 15.64
N ILE A 3 -23.50 17.37 14.51
CA ILE A 3 -22.73 17.17 13.27
C ILE A 3 -23.07 18.29 12.28
N SER A 4 -22.05 18.82 11.61
CA SER A 4 -22.19 19.74 10.50
C SER A 4 -21.26 19.37 9.35
N THR A 5 -21.62 19.80 8.14
CA THR A 5 -20.69 19.78 7.00
C THR A 5 -19.49 20.67 7.31
N TYR A 6 -18.31 20.21 6.94
CA TYR A 6 -17.07 21.02 7.02
C TYR A 6 -17.25 22.37 6.30
N ARG A 7 -16.74 23.44 6.88
CA ARG A 7 -16.74 24.78 6.30
C ARG A 7 -15.34 25.40 6.27
N ASN A 8 -14.69 25.47 7.43
CA ASN A 8 -13.41 26.16 7.58
C ASN A 8 -12.59 25.65 8.79
N GLU A 9 -12.81 24.40 9.20
CA GLU A 9 -12.25 23.81 10.42
C GLU A 9 -10.92 23.09 10.20
N ALA A 10 -10.15 23.43 9.14
CA ALA A 10 -8.93 22.71 8.78
C ALA A 10 -7.94 22.60 9.94
N GLU A 11 -7.68 23.70 10.67
CA GLU A 11 -6.75 23.70 11.81
C GLU A 11 -7.23 22.75 12.94
N SER A 12 -8.52 22.75 13.24
CA SER A 12 -9.10 21.90 14.28
C SER A 12 -9.09 20.43 13.87
N CYS A 13 -9.40 20.13 12.60
CA CYS A 13 -9.33 18.76 12.04
C CYS A 13 -7.88 18.25 12.05
N VAL A 14 -6.92 19.06 11.62
CA VAL A 14 -5.48 18.72 11.64
C VAL A 14 -5.00 18.51 13.08
N SER A 15 -5.41 19.36 14.02
CA SER A 15 -5.06 19.20 15.44
C SER A 15 -5.59 17.86 15.99
N LEU A 16 -6.83 17.51 15.70
CA LEU A 16 -7.41 16.23 16.11
C LEU A 16 -6.68 15.05 15.44
N PHE A 17 -6.46 15.12 14.14
CA PHE A 17 -5.76 14.08 13.38
C PHE A 17 -4.36 13.82 13.97
N ASN A 18 -3.58 14.88 14.16
CA ASN A 18 -2.21 14.79 14.67
C ASN A 18 -2.15 14.32 16.13
N LEU A 19 -3.12 14.72 16.97
CA LEU A 19 -3.24 14.20 18.32
C LEU A 19 -3.45 12.66 18.32
N LEU A 20 -4.34 12.16 17.47
CA LEU A 20 -4.60 10.71 17.36
C LEU A 20 -3.39 9.96 16.82
N THR A 21 -2.64 10.54 15.88
CA THR A 21 -1.37 10.00 15.39
C THR A 21 -0.32 9.95 16.51
N GLN A 22 -0.14 11.02 17.25
CA GLN A 22 0.83 11.09 18.37
C GLN A 22 0.50 10.10 19.49
N ASN A 23 -0.76 9.83 19.73
CA ASN A 23 -1.22 8.83 20.70
C ASN A 23 -1.02 7.38 20.21
N GLY A 24 -0.62 7.17 18.97
CA GLY A 24 -0.53 5.84 18.37
C GLY A 24 -1.89 5.22 18.02
N ASP A 25 -2.96 6.00 17.98
CA ASP A 25 -4.30 5.54 17.60
C ASP A 25 -4.42 5.22 16.11
N THR A 26 -3.54 5.77 15.29
CA THR A 26 -3.46 5.54 13.84
C THR A 26 -2.00 5.37 13.41
N LEU A 27 -1.80 4.79 12.23
CA LEU A 27 -0.48 4.66 11.59
C LEU A 27 -0.19 5.79 10.59
N PHE A 28 -1.07 6.77 10.44
CA PHE A 28 -0.89 7.87 9.51
C PHE A 28 0.21 8.83 9.94
N LYS A 29 0.87 9.45 8.96
CA LYS A 29 1.80 10.55 9.21
C LYS A 29 1.04 11.82 9.62
N PRO A 30 1.62 12.68 10.48
CA PRO A 30 1.03 13.97 10.80
C PRO A 30 0.77 14.83 9.56
N LEU A 31 -0.31 15.60 9.60
CA LEU A 31 -0.71 16.49 8.51
C LEU A 31 -0.39 17.97 8.86
N THR A 32 -0.18 18.75 7.82
CA THR A 32 -0.30 20.22 7.85
C THR A 32 -1.68 20.63 7.32
N VAL A 33 -2.11 21.88 7.54
CA VAL A 33 -3.34 22.41 6.94
C VAL A 33 -3.34 22.24 5.42
N SER A 34 -2.25 22.62 4.76
CA SER A 34 -2.12 22.48 3.30
C SER A 34 -2.20 21.03 2.83
N SER A 35 -1.63 20.07 3.56
CA SER A 35 -1.77 18.64 3.21
C SER A 35 -3.18 18.10 3.47
N PHE A 36 -3.85 18.60 4.53
CA PHE A 36 -5.25 18.27 4.80
C PHE A 36 -6.15 18.74 3.65
N GLU A 37 -6.04 20.01 3.25
CA GLU A 37 -6.81 20.57 2.15
C GLU A 37 -6.61 19.79 0.86
N ARG A 38 -5.37 19.52 0.49
CA ARG A 38 -5.04 18.74 -0.72
C ARG A 38 -5.60 17.32 -0.69
N LEU A 39 -5.60 16.64 0.48
CA LEU A 39 -5.98 15.24 0.61
C LEU A 39 -7.49 15.04 0.80
N PHE A 40 -8.15 15.95 1.51
CA PHE A 40 -9.55 15.76 1.90
C PHE A 40 -10.53 16.72 1.22
N LEU A 41 -10.05 17.76 0.55
CA LEU A 41 -10.90 18.79 -0.05
C LEU A 41 -10.70 18.95 -1.55
N ASP A 42 -9.92 18.07 -2.20
CA ASP A 42 -9.72 18.10 -3.65
C ASP A 42 -11.05 17.83 -4.38
N PRO A 43 -11.59 18.80 -5.15
CA PRO A 43 -12.86 18.62 -5.86
C PRO A 43 -12.85 17.45 -6.87
N ALA A 44 -11.66 17.06 -7.36
CA ALA A 44 -11.53 15.98 -8.34
C ALA A 44 -11.95 14.61 -7.81
N ILE A 45 -11.98 14.43 -6.48
CA ILE A 45 -12.40 13.18 -5.85
C ILE A 45 -13.80 13.23 -5.24
N CYS A 46 -14.59 14.28 -5.50
CA CYS A 46 -15.93 14.47 -4.92
C CYS A 46 -15.94 14.27 -3.39
N PRO A 47 -15.24 15.13 -2.62
CA PRO A 47 -15.03 14.93 -1.20
C PRO A 47 -16.30 15.20 -0.38
N ALA A 48 -16.48 14.40 0.70
CA ALA A 48 -17.45 14.65 1.75
C ALA A 48 -16.71 14.72 3.09
N VAL A 49 -16.80 15.84 3.81
CA VAL A 49 -16.16 16.02 5.11
C VAL A 49 -17.19 16.54 6.11
N PHE A 50 -17.28 15.87 7.25
CA PHE A 50 -18.17 16.23 8.36
C PHE A 50 -17.39 16.37 9.65
N VAL A 51 -17.82 17.34 10.46
CA VAL A 51 -17.26 17.66 11.78
C VAL A 51 -18.30 17.47 12.86
N GLY A 52 -17.86 17.00 14.02
CA GLY A 52 -18.69 16.77 15.19
C GLY A 52 -18.26 17.62 16.36
N TYR A 53 -19.19 18.31 17.01
CA TYR A 53 -18.98 19.24 18.10
C TYR A 53 -19.67 18.83 19.39
N GLU A 54 -19.05 19.13 20.50
CA GLU A 54 -19.70 19.26 21.81
C GLU A 54 -19.48 20.70 22.33
N GLY A 55 -20.57 21.47 22.41
CA GLY A 55 -20.47 22.92 22.53
C GLY A 55 -19.67 23.48 21.35
N ASP A 56 -18.66 24.29 21.63
CA ASP A 56 -17.77 24.89 20.62
C ASP A 56 -16.53 24.05 20.33
N ARG A 57 -16.39 22.89 20.97
CA ARG A 57 -15.22 22.04 20.82
C ARG A 57 -15.44 21.00 19.72
N LEU A 58 -14.56 20.99 18.72
CA LEU A 58 -14.49 19.90 17.73
C LEU A 58 -13.97 18.64 18.42
N ILE A 59 -14.76 17.56 18.43
CA ILE A 59 -14.46 16.29 19.08
C ILE A 59 -14.35 15.10 18.12
N ALA A 60 -14.81 15.28 16.89
CA ALA A 60 -14.75 14.26 15.86
C ALA A 60 -14.71 14.89 14.47
N PHE A 61 -14.12 14.21 13.51
CA PHE A 61 -14.39 14.46 12.10
C PHE A 61 -14.29 13.16 11.29
N GLY A 62 -14.91 13.17 10.12
CA GLY A 62 -14.80 12.09 9.16
C GLY A 62 -14.73 12.63 7.74
N ALA A 63 -14.04 11.92 6.89
CA ALA A 63 -13.86 12.24 5.49
C ALA A 63 -14.06 11.01 4.61
N GLY A 64 -14.68 11.22 3.47
CA GLY A 64 -14.90 10.23 2.42
C GLY A 64 -14.90 10.88 1.05
N ASN A 65 -14.97 10.06 0.02
CA ASN A 65 -15.04 10.50 -1.38
C ASN A 65 -15.80 9.47 -2.21
N CYS A 66 -16.10 9.81 -3.45
CA CYS A 66 -16.75 8.89 -4.38
C CYS A 66 -16.11 8.96 -5.76
N THR A 67 -15.96 7.80 -6.40
CA THR A 67 -15.52 7.69 -7.79
C THR A 67 -16.35 6.63 -8.50
N GLY A 68 -17.12 7.05 -9.50
CA GLY A 68 -18.06 6.17 -10.19
C GLY A 68 -19.07 5.54 -9.22
N GLU A 69 -19.21 4.23 -9.28
CA GLU A 69 -20.18 3.49 -8.44
C GLU A 69 -19.64 3.14 -7.02
N THR A 70 -18.47 3.66 -6.63
CA THR A 70 -17.82 3.31 -5.37
C THR A 70 -17.56 4.55 -4.51
N GLY A 71 -18.16 4.57 -3.32
CA GLY A 71 -17.80 5.48 -2.25
C GLY A 71 -16.66 4.93 -1.42
N TYR A 72 -15.90 5.81 -0.78
CA TYR A 72 -14.80 5.46 0.13
C TYR A 72 -14.94 6.25 1.41
N ILE A 73 -14.76 5.59 2.56
CA ILE A 73 -14.47 6.28 3.82
C ILE A 73 -12.95 6.31 3.96
N THR A 74 -12.40 7.51 3.98
CA THR A 74 -10.95 7.74 4.07
C THR A 74 -10.48 7.82 5.51
N TYR A 75 -11.27 8.47 6.37
CA TYR A 75 -10.88 8.69 7.75
C TYR A 75 -12.10 8.94 8.66
N ILE A 76 -12.04 8.42 9.87
CA ILE A 76 -12.92 8.80 10.98
C ILE A 76 -12.08 8.93 12.24
N GLY A 77 -12.01 10.14 12.82
CA GLY A 77 -11.33 10.41 14.08
C GLY A 77 -12.30 10.87 15.15
N VAL A 78 -12.14 10.35 16.37
CA VAL A 78 -12.91 10.75 17.56
C VAL A 78 -11.95 10.92 18.73
N LEU A 79 -12.01 12.03 19.43
CA LEU A 79 -11.23 12.28 20.65
C LEU A 79 -11.43 11.14 21.66
N PRO A 80 -10.37 10.65 22.34
CA PRO A 80 -10.44 9.48 23.22
C PRO A 80 -11.58 9.56 24.26
N GLY A 81 -11.77 10.71 24.91
CA GLY A 81 -12.82 10.91 25.92
C GLY A 81 -14.27 10.85 25.42
N TYR A 82 -14.44 10.85 24.07
CA TYR A 82 -15.76 10.82 23.41
C TYR A 82 -16.00 9.52 22.63
N ARG A 83 -15.07 8.57 22.73
CA ARG A 83 -15.25 7.25 22.13
C ARG A 83 -16.29 6.42 22.91
N ARG A 84 -16.85 5.41 22.26
CA ARG A 84 -17.85 4.49 22.82
C ARG A 84 -19.19 5.14 23.22
N SER A 85 -19.40 6.41 22.83
CA SER A 85 -20.64 7.19 23.06
C SER A 85 -21.50 7.37 21.78
N GLY A 86 -21.16 6.63 20.70
CA GLY A 86 -21.88 6.72 19.43
C GLY A 86 -21.32 7.75 18.43
N CYS A 87 -20.37 8.62 18.84
CA CYS A 87 -19.86 9.70 17.98
C CYS A 87 -19.31 9.19 16.64
N GLY A 88 -18.49 8.14 16.65
CA GLY A 88 -17.94 7.57 15.42
C GLY A 88 -19.03 6.99 14.49
N ARG A 89 -20.06 6.35 15.07
CA ARG A 89 -21.19 5.82 14.31
C ARG A 89 -21.95 6.95 13.62
N MET A 90 -22.26 8.03 14.34
CA MET A 90 -22.98 9.17 13.77
C MET A 90 -22.23 9.81 12.60
N ILE A 91 -20.89 9.97 12.72
CA ILE A 91 -20.03 10.48 11.62
C ILE A 91 -20.08 9.51 10.42
N ALA A 92 -19.93 8.21 10.65
CA ALA A 92 -19.94 7.20 9.59
C ALA A 92 -21.27 7.19 8.83
N GLU A 93 -22.39 7.13 9.56
CA GLU A 93 -23.75 7.12 8.98
C GLU A 93 -24.05 8.42 8.23
N THR A 94 -23.57 9.57 8.72
CA THR A 94 -23.72 10.85 8.02
C THR A 94 -22.92 10.86 6.70
N LEU A 95 -21.65 10.36 6.72
CA LEU A 95 -20.86 10.23 5.50
C LEU A 95 -21.51 9.29 4.49
N GLU A 96 -21.97 8.12 4.92
CA GLU A 96 -22.66 7.15 4.07
C GLU A 96 -23.91 7.75 3.40
N ALA A 97 -24.73 8.44 4.17
CA ALA A 97 -25.95 9.11 3.67
C ALA A 97 -25.58 10.22 2.67
N ALA A 98 -24.66 11.09 3.00
CA ALA A 98 -24.28 12.20 2.13
C ALA A 98 -23.65 11.71 0.80
N LEU A 99 -22.81 10.68 0.84
CA LEU A 99 -22.25 10.07 -0.36
C LEU A 99 -23.35 9.42 -1.22
N ALA A 100 -24.31 8.72 -0.62
CA ALA A 100 -25.43 8.10 -1.33
C ALA A 100 -26.39 9.12 -1.96
N ASP A 101 -26.64 10.22 -1.28
CA ASP A 101 -27.52 11.30 -1.77
C ASP A 101 -26.87 12.07 -2.93
N THR A 102 -25.55 12.32 -2.83
CA THR A 102 -24.80 13.06 -3.85
C THR A 102 -24.49 12.18 -5.08
N HIS A 103 -24.36 10.86 -4.88
CA HIS A 103 -24.00 9.88 -5.92
C HIS A 103 -25.04 8.76 -6.01
N PRO A 104 -26.20 8.99 -6.66
CA PRO A 104 -27.27 8.01 -6.77
C PRO A 104 -26.87 6.69 -7.46
N GLU A 105 -25.80 6.71 -8.26
CA GLU A 105 -25.22 5.55 -8.93
C GLU A 105 -24.35 4.68 -8.00
N MET A 106 -24.02 5.15 -6.79
CA MET A 106 -23.16 4.43 -5.85
C MET A 106 -23.81 3.13 -5.40
N LYS A 107 -23.08 2.02 -5.52
CA LYS A 107 -23.52 0.67 -5.15
C LYS A 107 -22.90 0.15 -3.88
N LYS A 108 -21.73 0.66 -3.52
CA LYS A 108 -20.92 0.17 -2.40
C LYS A 108 -20.07 1.27 -1.81
N ILE A 109 -19.66 1.09 -0.55
CA ILE A 109 -18.63 1.87 0.13
C ILE A 109 -17.49 0.95 0.53
N GLU A 110 -16.25 1.38 0.28
CA GLU A 110 -15.04 0.58 0.52
C GLU A 110 -14.04 1.28 1.43
N LEU A 111 -13.27 0.46 2.16
CA LEU A 111 -12.11 0.84 2.97
C LEU A 111 -10.93 0.02 2.44
N VAL A 112 -10.16 0.60 1.54
CA VAL A 112 -9.18 -0.12 0.70
C VAL A 112 -8.00 0.77 0.32
N PHE A 113 -6.90 0.13 -0.10
CA PHE A 113 -5.65 0.81 -0.49
C PHE A 113 -5.71 1.58 -1.82
N TYR A 114 -6.72 1.36 -2.64
CA TYR A 114 -6.93 2.10 -3.90
C TYR A 114 -7.98 3.22 -3.76
N ASN A 115 -8.20 3.70 -2.52
CA ASN A 115 -8.93 4.93 -2.27
C ASN A 115 -8.19 6.09 -2.99
N PRO A 116 -8.91 6.97 -3.74
CA PRO A 116 -8.31 8.15 -4.38
C PRO A 116 -7.51 9.05 -3.43
N THR A 117 -7.88 9.07 -2.14
CA THR A 117 -7.12 9.77 -1.11
C THR A 117 -6.08 8.83 -0.50
N GLU A 118 -4.83 8.98 -0.90
CA GLU A 118 -3.71 8.19 -0.37
C GLU A 118 -3.10 8.90 0.85
N LEU A 119 -3.47 8.45 2.07
CA LEU A 119 -2.89 8.98 3.30
C LEU A 119 -1.50 8.37 3.54
N PRO A 120 -0.45 9.20 3.72
CA PRO A 120 0.88 8.70 4.10
C PRO A 120 0.83 8.04 5.47
N TRP A 121 1.51 6.92 5.63
CA TRP A 121 1.45 6.12 6.85
C TRP A 121 2.80 5.54 7.26
N PHE A 122 2.88 5.00 8.49
CA PHE A 122 4.07 4.39 9.06
C PHE A 122 3.99 2.87 9.04
N ILE A 123 5.14 2.22 8.90
CA ILE A 123 5.27 0.81 9.27
C ILE A 123 5.43 0.74 10.80
N PRO A 124 4.62 -0.05 11.52
CA PRO A 124 4.69 -0.16 12.97
C PRO A 124 6.09 -0.52 13.47
N GLY A 125 6.59 0.24 14.46
CA GLY A 125 7.90 -0.01 15.06
C GLY A 125 9.10 0.47 14.24
N HIS A 126 8.89 1.14 13.10
CA HIS A 126 9.94 1.62 12.22
C HIS A 126 9.84 3.14 11.97
N ALA A 127 10.94 3.73 11.50
CA ALA A 127 10.98 5.14 11.16
C ALA A 127 9.94 5.51 10.08
N PRO A 128 9.42 6.75 10.10
CA PRO A 128 8.51 7.23 9.07
C PRO A 128 9.13 7.12 7.67
N HIS A 129 8.35 6.64 6.72
CA HIS A 129 8.73 6.58 5.32
C HIS A 129 7.53 6.87 4.43
N ASP A 130 7.79 7.27 3.18
CA ASP A 130 6.72 7.47 2.22
C ASP A 130 6.18 6.11 1.73
N HIS A 131 4.92 5.87 2.01
CA HIS A 131 4.19 4.72 1.54
C HIS A 131 2.84 5.19 1.02
N ALA A 132 2.51 4.85 -0.21
CA ALA A 132 1.21 5.15 -0.79
C ALA A 132 0.13 4.33 -0.08
N GLY A 133 -0.93 4.97 0.34
CA GLY A 133 -2.16 4.39 0.88
C GLY A 133 -1.99 3.32 1.97
N GLU A 134 -2.74 3.43 3.04
CA GLU A 134 -2.86 2.35 4.03
C GLU A 134 -3.56 1.15 3.39
N PRO A 135 -3.10 -0.10 3.62
CA PRO A 135 -3.63 -1.28 2.91
C PRO A 135 -5.12 -1.56 3.13
N GLY A 136 -5.72 -1.00 4.16
CA GLY A 136 -7.11 -1.19 4.55
C GLY A 136 -7.32 -0.83 6.01
N VAL A 137 -8.27 -1.46 6.68
CA VAL A 137 -8.54 -1.25 8.11
C VAL A 137 -7.60 -2.10 8.95
N ASP A 138 -6.79 -1.48 9.80
CA ASP A 138 -5.87 -2.18 10.71
C ASP A 138 -6.63 -3.12 11.65
N MET A 139 -6.38 -4.42 11.52
CA MET A 139 -7.09 -5.47 12.26
C MET A 139 -6.72 -5.51 13.75
N SER A 140 -5.63 -4.88 14.15
CA SER A 140 -5.19 -4.81 15.55
C SER A 140 -5.76 -3.62 16.34
N THR A 141 -6.53 -2.75 15.67
CA THR A 141 -7.13 -1.54 16.25
C THR A 141 -8.64 -1.68 16.46
N PRO A 142 -9.27 -0.82 17.28
CA PRO A 142 -10.73 -0.76 17.42
C PRO A 142 -11.47 -0.42 16.11
N ALA A 143 -10.79 0.02 15.06
CA ALA A 143 -11.41 0.36 13.77
C ALA A 143 -12.03 -0.88 13.10
N TYR A 144 -11.37 -2.04 13.16
CA TYR A 144 -11.90 -3.26 12.54
C TYR A 144 -13.26 -3.71 13.13
N PRO A 145 -13.41 -3.94 14.45
CA PRO A 145 -14.73 -4.25 15.03
C PRO A 145 -15.73 -3.10 14.90
N PHE A 146 -15.27 -1.84 14.87
CA PHE A 146 -16.15 -0.69 14.64
C PHE A 146 -16.81 -0.77 13.27
N PHE A 147 -16.05 -0.86 12.17
CA PHE A 147 -16.62 -0.97 10.83
C PHE A 147 -17.41 -2.26 10.63
N SER A 148 -16.99 -3.38 11.24
CA SER A 148 -17.78 -4.62 11.23
C SER A 148 -19.17 -4.42 11.86
N SER A 149 -19.27 -3.65 12.94
CA SER A 149 -20.57 -3.31 13.60
C SER A 149 -21.46 -2.40 12.77
N LEU A 150 -20.91 -1.68 11.78
CA LEU A 150 -21.64 -0.85 10.81
C LEU A 150 -22.08 -1.62 9.56
N GLY A 151 -21.79 -2.93 9.50
CA GLY A 151 -22.18 -3.80 8.40
C GLY A 151 -21.12 -3.96 7.30
N TYR A 152 -19.93 -3.39 7.46
CA TYR A 152 -18.84 -3.67 6.55
C TYR A 152 -18.35 -5.10 6.72
N ARG A 153 -17.97 -5.73 5.60
CA ARG A 153 -17.44 -7.10 5.55
C ARG A 153 -16.05 -7.08 4.93
N ALA A 154 -15.11 -7.77 5.57
CA ALA A 154 -13.81 -8.04 4.98
C ALA A 154 -13.97 -9.02 3.81
N TRP A 155 -13.26 -8.77 2.70
CA TRP A 155 -13.21 -9.68 1.56
C TRP A 155 -11.81 -10.23 1.30
N THR A 156 -10.75 -9.54 1.76
CA THR A 156 -9.38 -10.03 1.76
C THR A 156 -8.59 -9.34 2.87
N VAL A 157 -7.50 -9.97 3.26
CA VAL A 157 -6.53 -9.42 4.21
C VAL A 157 -5.27 -9.03 3.44
N GLN A 158 -4.78 -7.83 3.67
CA GLN A 158 -3.51 -7.35 3.16
C GLN A 158 -2.47 -7.44 4.28
N ASN A 159 -1.43 -8.23 4.08
CA ASN A 159 -0.32 -8.35 5.02
C ASN A 159 0.79 -7.39 4.62
N THR A 160 1.22 -6.54 5.54
CA THR A 160 2.39 -5.69 5.36
C THR A 160 3.63 -6.46 5.80
N TYR A 161 4.57 -6.55 4.90
CA TYR A 161 5.85 -7.23 5.07
C TYR A 161 6.98 -6.22 5.23
N TYR A 162 7.96 -6.58 6.04
CA TYR A 162 9.14 -5.77 6.28
C TYR A 162 10.40 -6.64 6.30
N LEU A 163 11.50 -6.09 5.77
CA LEU A 163 12.83 -6.69 5.82
C LEU A 163 13.89 -5.61 6.05
N PRO A 164 14.73 -5.71 7.11
CA PRO A 164 15.96 -4.94 7.22
C PRO A 164 16.93 -5.30 6.08
N LEU A 165 17.53 -4.31 5.43
CA LEU A 165 18.45 -4.52 4.30
C LEU A 165 19.88 -4.04 4.58
N ALA A 166 20.13 -3.29 5.66
CA ALA A 166 21.45 -2.73 5.95
C ALA A 166 22.61 -3.75 5.89
N ASP A 167 22.34 -4.98 6.37
CA ASP A 167 23.31 -6.09 6.35
C ASP A 167 22.66 -7.34 5.73
N TYR A 168 21.86 -7.16 4.68
CA TYR A 168 21.12 -8.26 4.08
C TYR A 168 22.06 -9.35 3.60
N ARG A 169 21.79 -10.57 4.06
CA ARG A 169 22.43 -11.80 3.57
C ARG A 169 21.37 -12.68 2.94
N CYS A 170 21.65 -13.08 1.72
CA CYS A 170 20.80 -14.02 1.01
C CYS A 170 20.65 -15.31 1.84
N PRO A 171 19.45 -15.83 2.06
CA PRO A 171 19.26 -17.09 2.79
C PRO A 171 20.06 -18.24 2.18
N ASP A 172 20.63 -19.13 3.00
CA ASP A 172 21.52 -20.22 2.57
C ASP A 172 20.86 -21.13 1.52
N GLU A 173 19.57 -21.38 1.64
CA GLU A 173 18.79 -22.17 0.66
C GLU A 173 18.83 -21.58 -0.76
N MET A 174 19.11 -20.27 -0.89
CA MET A 174 19.14 -19.60 -2.18
C MET A 174 20.40 -19.97 -2.99
N ALA A 175 21.52 -20.26 -2.34
CA ALA A 175 22.74 -20.69 -3.01
C ALA A 175 22.51 -21.98 -3.82
N GLY A 176 21.86 -22.98 -3.21
CA GLY A 176 21.49 -24.22 -3.90
C GLY A 176 20.48 -24.00 -5.02
N ARG A 177 19.58 -23.02 -4.89
CA ARG A 177 18.62 -22.66 -5.95
C ARG A 177 19.33 -22.00 -7.13
N LEU A 178 20.22 -21.06 -6.89
CA LEU A 178 21.00 -20.39 -7.94
C LEU A 178 21.87 -21.40 -8.70
N ALA A 179 22.50 -22.35 -8.00
CA ALA A 179 23.29 -23.44 -8.63
C ALA A 179 22.40 -24.26 -9.59
N ARG A 180 21.23 -24.71 -9.14
CA ARG A 180 20.28 -25.47 -10.01
C ARG A 180 19.78 -24.66 -11.19
N LEU A 181 19.52 -23.37 -11.04
CA LEU A 181 19.14 -22.52 -12.17
C LEU A 181 20.26 -22.43 -13.19
N LYS A 182 21.50 -22.25 -12.73
CA LYS A 182 22.69 -22.20 -13.59
C LYS A 182 22.93 -23.52 -14.35
N GLU A 183 22.74 -24.67 -13.70
CA GLU A 183 22.81 -26.00 -14.34
C GLU A 183 21.76 -26.13 -15.48
N ASN A 184 20.61 -25.44 -15.35
CA ASN A 184 19.57 -25.39 -16.37
C ASN A 184 19.76 -24.24 -17.39
N GLY A 185 20.93 -23.61 -17.40
CA GLY A 185 21.27 -22.52 -18.31
C GLY A 185 20.56 -21.19 -18.01
N ILE A 186 20.09 -21.01 -16.77
CA ILE A 186 19.42 -19.79 -16.33
C ILE A 186 20.33 -19.06 -15.35
N GLU A 187 20.67 -17.82 -15.67
CA GLU A 187 21.48 -16.96 -14.85
C GLU A 187 20.63 -15.81 -14.25
N ILE A 188 20.87 -15.49 -12.97
CA ILE A 188 20.34 -14.31 -12.32
C ILE A 188 21.45 -13.28 -12.24
N THR A 189 21.28 -12.15 -12.92
CA THR A 189 22.34 -11.15 -13.09
C THR A 189 21.76 -9.73 -13.21
N ARG A 190 22.62 -8.72 -13.35
CA ARG A 190 22.22 -7.36 -13.74
C ARG A 190 21.98 -7.29 -15.23
N TYR A 191 20.97 -6.51 -15.62
CA TYR A 191 20.73 -6.28 -17.03
C TYR A 191 21.87 -5.50 -17.67
N ASP A 192 22.36 -6.00 -18.82
CA ASP A 192 23.30 -5.32 -19.69
C ASP A 192 22.73 -5.33 -21.12
N ARG A 193 22.45 -4.15 -21.67
CA ARG A 193 21.86 -4.01 -23.01
C ARG A 193 22.72 -4.50 -24.15
N ASN A 194 24.03 -4.65 -23.93
CA ASN A 194 24.97 -5.10 -24.96
C ASN A 194 24.92 -6.61 -25.18
N ILE A 195 24.47 -7.37 -24.18
CA ILE A 195 24.47 -8.84 -24.20
C ILE A 195 23.09 -9.44 -23.94
N HIS A 196 22.17 -8.68 -23.36
CA HIS A 196 20.81 -9.15 -23.03
C HIS A 196 19.76 -8.52 -23.92
N HIS A 197 18.79 -9.31 -24.36
CA HIS A 197 17.67 -8.91 -25.21
C HIS A 197 16.34 -9.53 -24.73
N GLY A 198 15.22 -9.17 -25.35
CA GLY A 198 13.95 -9.86 -25.14
C GLY A 198 13.04 -9.25 -24.07
N PHE A 199 13.28 -7.99 -23.62
CA PHE A 199 12.34 -7.31 -22.71
C PHE A 199 10.97 -7.05 -23.36
N SER A 200 10.90 -6.75 -24.65
CA SER A 200 9.62 -6.54 -25.34
C SER A 200 8.77 -7.80 -25.31
N GLU A 201 9.38 -8.92 -25.69
CA GLU A 201 8.76 -10.24 -25.71
C GLU A 201 8.38 -10.73 -24.30
N LEU A 202 9.16 -10.36 -23.27
CA LEU A 202 8.80 -10.62 -21.89
C LEU A 202 7.50 -9.89 -21.53
N PHE A 203 7.38 -8.60 -21.85
CA PHE A 203 6.17 -7.82 -21.56
C PHE A 203 4.97 -8.25 -22.41
N ASP A 204 5.17 -8.70 -23.66
CA ASP A 204 4.10 -9.30 -24.46
C ASP A 204 3.53 -10.57 -23.77
N ASN A 205 4.41 -11.40 -23.21
CA ASN A 205 4.02 -12.59 -22.46
C ASN A 205 3.31 -12.28 -21.13
N ILE A 206 3.73 -11.22 -20.43
CA ILE A 206 3.15 -10.84 -19.13
C ILE A 206 1.81 -10.12 -19.30
N GLY A 207 1.63 -9.35 -20.36
CA GLY A 207 0.40 -8.59 -20.65
C GLY A 207 0.17 -7.40 -19.68
N ASN A 208 1.22 -6.82 -19.10
CA ASN A 208 1.09 -5.68 -18.18
C ASN A 208 1.73 -4.41 -18.77
N GLU A 209 0.91 -3.62 -19.46
CA GLU A 209 1.35 -2.38 -20.11
C GLU A 209 1.84 -1.30 -19.13
N GLY A 210 1.28 -1.23 -17.93
CA GLY A 210 1.74 -0.31 -16.91
C GLY A 210 3.18 -0.59 -16.44
N TRP A 211 3.52 -1.87 -16.28
CA TRP A 211 4.90 -2.28 -15.99
C TRP A 211 5.80 -2.12 -17.19
N ARG A 212 5.34 -2.51 -18.39
CA ARG A 212 6.07 -2.28 -19.64
C ARG A 212 6.54 -0.84 -19.74
N LYS A 213 5.61 0.12 -19.69
CA LYS A 213 5.92 1.55 -19.82
C LYS A 213 6.95 2.02 -18.80
N ARG A 214 6.78 1.63 -17.53
CA ARG A 214 7.66 2.04 -16.42
C ARG A 214 9.07 1.44 -16.51
N VAL A 215 9.19 0.19 -16.93
CA VAL A 215 10.50 -0.50 -17.02
C VAL A 215 11.22 -0.14 -18.30
N MET A 216 10.53 -0.14 -19.46
CA MET A 216 11.16 0.16 -20.75
C MET A 216 11.72 1.58 -20.85
N SER A 217 11.14 2.53 -20.11
CA SER A 217 11.68 3.91 -20.03
C SER A 217 12.89 4.04 -19.09
N ARG A 218 13.28 2.97 -18.39
CA ARG A 218 14.33 2.97 -17.35
C ARG A 218 15.33 1.82 -17.51
N LEU A 219 15.52 1.32 -18.75
CA LEU A 219 16.47 0.22 -19.02
C LEU A 219 17.95 0.59 -18.82
N ASP A 220 18.25 1.87 -18.60
CA ASP A 220 19.59 2.36 -18.24
C ASP A 220 19.89 2.25 -16.75
N GLU A 221 18.86 1.95 -15.95
CA GLU A 221 19.00 1.79 -14.51
C GLU A 221 19.32 0.33 -14.14
N ASP A 222 19.69 0.11 -12.89
CA ASP A 222 19.95 -1.24 -12.37
C ASP A 222 18.67 -2.08 -12.33
N ILE A 223 18.63 -3.12 -13.13
CA ILE A 223 17.55 -4.10 -13.17
C ILE A 223 18.15 -5.49 -12.95
N VAL A 224 17.57 -6.28 -12.05
CA VAL A 224 17.91 -7.69 -11.88
C VAL A 224 17.10 -8.52 -12.87
N VAL A 225 17.78 -9.36 -13.64
CA VAL A 225 17.15 -10.20 -14.66
C VAL A 225 17.48 -11.67 -14.48
N ALA A 226 16.55 -12.52 -14.91
CA ALA A 226 16.82 -13.93 -15.21
C ALA A 226 17.03 -14.05 -16.72
N VAL A 227 18.13 -14.65 -17.10
CA VAL A 227 18.56 -14.73 -18.51
C VAL A 227 18.80 -16.20 -18.89
N ARG A 228 18.37 -16.58 -20.09
CA ARG A 228 18.70 -17.85 -20.73
C ARG A 228 19.17 -17.59 -22.16
N ASN A 229 20.39 -17.98 -22.48
CA ASN A 229 21.00 -17.76 -23.80
C ASN A 229 20.91 -16.28 -24.25
N GLY A 230 21.19 -15.32 -23.34
CA GLY A 230 21.10 -13.89 -23.59
C GLY A 230 19.69 -13.32 -23.57
N GLN A 231 18.64 -14.14 -23.59
CA GLN A 231 17.25 -13.70 -23.58
C GLN A 231 16.76 -13.48 -22.14
N VAL A 232 16.18 -12.30 -21.87
CA VAL A 232 15.51 -11.98 -20.59
C VAL A 232 14.20 -12.78 -20.49
N ILE A 233 14.14 -13.67 -19.51
CA ILE A 233 12.98 -14.52 -19.21
C ILE A 233 12.26 -14.12 -17.92
N GLY A 234 12.83 -13.18 -17.17
CA GLY A 234 12.22 -12.59 -15.98
C GLY A 234 13.00 -11.37 -15.51
N TYR A 235 12.35 -10.52 -14.73
CA TYR A 235 12.98 -9.30 -14.20
C TYR A 235 12.42 -8.92 -12.83
N THR A 236 13.16 -8.08 -12.13
CA THR A 236 12.70 -7.27 -11.00
C THR A 236 13.52 -5.98 -10.90
N GLY A 237 12.89 -4.90 -10.49
CA GLY A 237 13.52 -3.56 -10.49
C GLY A 237 12.73 -2.58 -11.35
N PRO A 238 13.28 -1.42 -11.73
CA PRO A 238 14.62 -0.91 -11.38
C PRO A 238 14.83 -0.73 -9.88
N LEU A 239 16.09 -0.87 -9.45
CA LEU A 239 16.51 -0.72 -8.05
C LEU A 239 16.67 0.76 -7.71
N SER A 240 15.91 1.24 -6.74
CA SER A 240 16.07 2.61 -6.24
C SER A 240 15.91 2.65 -4.73
N VAL A 241 16.42 3.71 -4.10
CA VAL A 241 16.35 3.92 -2.66
C VAL A 241 15.73 5.28 -2.39
N SER A 242 14.72 5.34 -1.52
CA SER A 242 14.11 6.61 -1.11
C SER A 242 15.03 7.41 -0.19
N LYS A 243 14.68 8.69 0.05
CA LYS A 243 15.44 9.56 0.97
C LYS A 243 15.46 9.02 2.41
N GLU A 244 14.45 8.24 2.78
CA GLU A 244 14.33 7.61 4.09
C GLU A 244 15.04 6.25 4.17
N GLY A 245 15.77 5.86 3.11
CA GLY A 245 16.48 4.59 3.05
C GLY A 245 15.62 3.38 2.69
N ARG A 246 14.38 3.57 2.23
CA ARG A 246 13.52 2.47 1.76
C ARG A 246 13.94 1.99 0.38
N GLY A 247 14.15 0.67 0.24
CA GLY A 247 14.32 0.04 -1.06
C GLY A 247 13.01 0.02 -1.85
N LEU A 248 13.09 0.43 -3.12
CA LEU A 248 11.95 0.53 -4.04
C LEU A 248 12.21 -0.29 -5.31
N PHE A 249 11.14 -0.82 -5.90
CA PHE A 249 11.17 -1.53 -7.18
C PHE A 249 9.84 -1.39 -7.94
N CYS A 250 9.87 -1.66 -9.24
CA CYS A 250 8.70 -1.62 -10.10
C CYS A 250 8.35 -3.03 -10.61
N GLY A 251 7.81 -3.86 -9.72
CA GLY A 251 7.32 -5.19 -10.06
C GLY A 251 8.39 -6.27 -10.18
N ILE A 252 7.90 -7.50 -10.25
CA ILE A 252 8.64 -8.73 -10.50
C ILE A 252 7.82 -9.63 -11.39
N ALA A 253 8.40 -10.15 -12.45
CA ALA A 253 7.73 -11.08 -13.32
C ALA A 253 8.68 -12.11 -13.95
N VAL A 254 8.12 -13.26 -14.30
CA VAL A 254 8.77 -14.35 -15.01
C VAL A 254 7.85 -14.79 -16.15
N ARG A 255 8.41 -15.04 -17.33
CA ARG A 255 7.66 -15.58 -18.47
C ARG A 255 6.93 -16.86 -18.07
N THR A 256 5.73 -17.04 -18.59
CA THR A 256 4.77 -18.07 -18.17
C THR A 256 5.37 -19.48 -18.22
N GLU A 257 6.10 -19.79 -19.28
CA GLU A 257 6.74 -21.10 -19.51
C GLU A 257 7.93 -21.41 -18.58
N TYR A 258 8.44 -20.38 -17.88
CA TYR A 258 9.54 -20.52 -16.91
C TYR A 258 9.09 -20.38 -15.45
N ARG A 259 7.78 -20.29 -15.20
CA ARG A 259 7.25 -20.24 -13.82
C ARG A 259 7.40 -21.57 -13.11
N HIS A 260 7.24 -21.55 -11.79
CA HIS A 260 7.33 -22.72 -10.89
C HIS A 260 8.72 -23.36 -10.76
N HIS A 261 9.77 -22.81 -11.40
CA HIS A 261 11.17 -23.26 -11.28
C HIS A 261 11.98 -22.47 -10.22
N GLY A 262 11.32 -21.62 -9.42
CA GLY A 262 11.98 -20.84 -8.36
C GLY A 262 12.70 -19.58 -8.85
N ILE A 263 12.58 -19.22 -10.13
CA ILE A 263 13.21 -18.01 -10.72
C ILE A 263 12.74 -16.74 -9.99
N GLY A 264 11.43 -16.59 -9.70
CA GLY A 264 10.91 -15.43 -8.98
C GLY A 264 11.55 -15.24 -7.60
N LYS A 265 11.79 -16.33 -6.86
CA LYS A 265 12.48 -16.29 -5.57
C LYS A 265 13.93 -15.83 -5.71
N ALA A 266 14.63 -16.34 -6.72
CA ALA A 266 16.02 -15.97 -7.00
C ALA A 266 16.14 -14.49 -7.46
N LEU A 267 15.25 -14.03 -8.33
CA LEU A 267 15.15 -12.63 -8.74
C LEU A 267 14.94 -11.71 -7.53
N PHE A 268 14.01 -12.07 -6.64
CA PHE A 268 13.68 -11.24 -5.49
C PHE A 268 14.81 -11.20 -4.44
N ALA A 269 15.52 -12.30 -4.25
CA ALA A 269 16.74 -12.31 -3.42
C ALA A 269 17.84 -11.43 -4.04
N GLY A 270 18.01 -11.47 -5.36
CA GLY A 270 18.91 -10.57 -6.09
C GLY A 270 18.48 -9.10 -5.99
N LEU A 271 17.18 -8.81 -5.98
CA LEU A 271 16.64 -7.47 -5.71
C LEU A 271 17.07 -6.98 -4.31
N CYS A 272 16.85 -7.79 -3.27
CA CYS A 272 17.19 -7.42 -1.88
C CYS A 272 18.68 -7.18 -1.72
N ALA A 273 19.52 -8.06 -2.29
CA ALA A 273 20.97 -7.88 -2.29
C ALA A 273 21.38 -6.59 -2.99
N GLY A 274 20.84 -6.32 -4.17
CA GLY A 274 21.16 -5.12 -4.91
C GLY A 274 20.64 -3.83 -4.28
N LEU A 275 19.52 -3.85 -3.58
CA LEU A 275 19.04 -2.72 -2.81
C LEU A 275 19.94 -2.46 -1.60
N SER A 276 20.40 -3.51 -0.90
CA SER A 276 21.39 -3.41 0.17
C SER A 276 22.70 -2.80 -0.32
N GLU A 277 23.24 -3.25 -1.45
CA GLU A 277 24.43 -2.69 -2.12
C GLU A 277 24.26 -1.19 -2.44
N LYS A 278 23.05 -0.74 -2.76
CA LYS A 278 22.69 0.67 -3.01
C LYS A 278 22.46 1.48 -1.71
N GLY A 279 22.64 0.88 -0.54
CA GLY A 279 22.51 1.53 0.75
C GLY A 279 21.05 1.60 1.27
N ALA A 280 20.14 0.76 0.77
CA ALA A 280 18.83 0.64 1.37
C ALA A 280 18.93 0.07 2.79
N SER A 281 18.32 0.74 3.76
CA SER A 281 18.27 0.29 5.15
C SER A 281 17.19 -0.74 5.39
N PHE A 282 16.10 -0.67 4.63
CA PHE A 282 14.95 -1.58 4.73
C PHE A 282 14.15 -1.63 3.44
N MET A 283 13.29 -2.62 3.36
CA MET A 283 12.23 -2.68 2.36
C MET A 283 10.90 -3.07 3.02
N SER A 284 9.82 -2.48 2.57
CA SER A 284 8.46 -2.82 2.97
C SER A 284 7.54 -2.88 1.77
N LEU A 285 6.57 -3.76 1.84
CA LEU A 285 5.51 -3.93 0.84
C LEU A 285 4.28 -4.53 1.50
N PHE A 286 3.15 -4.54 0.82
CA PHE A 286 2.00 -5.33 1.25
C PHE A 286 1.44 -6.18 0.10
N THR A 287 0.77 -7.27 0.46
CA THR A 287 0.08 -8.14 -0.50
C THR A 287 -1.05 -8.90 0.17
N GLY A 288 -2.04 -9.32 -0.62
CA GLY A 288 -3.14 -10.16 -0.15
C GLY A 288 -2.65 -11.51 0.41
N ASP A 289 -3.30 -11.98 1.46
CA ASP A 289 -3.01 -13.25 2.14
C ASP A 289 -3.11 -14.48 1.21
N ASN A 290 -3.97 -14.38 0.19
CA ASN A 290 -4.16 -15.41 -0.84
C ASN A 290 -3.28 -15.20 -2.09
N ASN A 291 -2.44 -14.15 -2.14
CA ASN A 291 -1.56 -13.90 -3.27
C ASN A 291 -0.31 -14.80 -3.19
N PRO A 292 -0.04 -15.66 -4.20
CA PRO A 292 1.15 -16.51 -4.22
C PRO A 292 2.48 -15.76 -4.15
N ALA A 293 2.51 -14.47 -4.48
CA ALA A 293 3.70 -13.63 -4.38
C ALA A 293 4.27 -13.56 -2.93
N ARG A 294 3.43 -13.78 -1.92
CA ARG A 294 3.87 -13.83 -0.52
C ARG A 294 5.01 -14.83 -0.30
N TYR A 295 4.95 -15.99 -0.96
CA TYR A 295 6.00 -17.02 -0.83
C TYR A 295 7.35 -16.59 -1.42
N VAL A 296 7.34 -15.61 -2.32
CA VAL A 296 8.56 -14.99 -2.85
C VAL A 296 9.18 -14.10 -1.77
N TYR A 297 8.37 -13.26 -1.12
CA TYR A 297 8.81 -12.34 -0.07
C TYR A 297 9.29 -13.08 1.17
N GLU A 298 8.50 -14.02 1.67
CA GLU A 298 8.84 -14.87 2.82
C GLU A 298 10.16 -15.64 2.58
N SER A 299 10.39 -16.14 1.36
CA SER A 299 11.64 -16.83 1.02
C SER A 299 12.89 -15.94 0.97
N ALA A 300 12.70 -14.60 0.93
CA ALA A 300 13.79 -13.63 1.02
C ALA A 300 14.01 -13.13 2.46
N GLY A 301 13.23 -13.62 3.43
CA GLY A 301 13.34 -13.27 4.84
C GLY A 301 12.37 -12.19 5.32
N PHE A 302 11.41 -11.76 4.49
CA PHE A 302 10.37 -10.81 4.92
C PHE A 302 9.47 -11.42 5.98
N THR A 303 9.13 -10.62 6.98
CA THR A 303 8.17 -10.96 8.03
C THR A 303 6.93 -10.06 7.97
N ILE A 304 5.78 -10.61 8.37
CA ILE A 304 4.56 -9.84 8.49
C ILE A 304 4.65 -8.97 9.76
N VAL A 305 4.47 -7.67 9.61
CA VAL A 305 4.50 -6.71 10.73
C VAL A 305 3.13 -6.17 11.07
N ARG A 306 2.19 -6.19 10.13
CA ARG A 306 0.80 -5.78 10.36
C ARG A 306 -0.14 -6.38 9.31
N SER A 307 -1.39 -6.62 9.71
CA SER A 307 -2.44 -7.11 8.81
C SER A 307 -3.61 -6.14 8.77
N PHE A 308 -4.13 -5.90 7.57
CA PHE A 308 -5.23 -4.96 7.30
C PHE A 308 -6.35 -5.68 6.57
N ALA A 309 -7.59 -5.42 6.96
CA ALA A 309 -8.76 -5.92 6.24
C ALA A 309 -9.18 -4.90 5.17
N THR A 310 -9.25 -5.31 3.91
CA THR A 310 -10.03 -4.55 2.93
C THR A 310 -11.50 -4.84 3.17
N MET A 311 -12.29 -3.81 3.44
CA MET A 311 -13.69 -3.97 3.83
C MET A 311 -14.63 -3.27 2.87
N ARG A 312 -15.85 -3.81 2.79
CA ARG A 312 -16.91 -3.29 1.90
C ARG A 312 -18.27 -3.37 2.58
N LYS A 313 -19.11 -2.38 2.27
CA LYS A 313 -20.54 -2.38 2.55
C LYS A 313 -21.31 -2.16 1.23
N ILE A 314 -22.23 -3.05 0.91
CA ILE A 314 -23.12 -2.89 -0.24
C ILE A 314 -24.27 -1.98 0.18
N ILE A 315 -24.59 -1.00 -0.64
CA ILE A 315 -25.64 0.00 -0.38
C ILE A 315 -26.91 -0.33 -1.17
N ARG A 316 -26.75 -0.89 -2.39
CA ARG A 316 -27.86 -1.23 -3.30
C ARG A 316 -27.62 -2.51 -4.06
#